data_99d149c69a1a67d3a149ba587545766c
#
_entry.id   99d149c69a1a67d3a149ba587545766c
#
_cell.length_a   1.000
_cell.length_b   1.000
_cell.length_c   1.000
_cell.angle_alpha   90.00
_cell.angle_beta   90.00
_cell.angle_gamma   90.00
#
_symmetry.space_group_name_H-M   'P 1'
#
loop_
_entity.id
_entity.type
_entity.pdbx_description
1 polymer ?
#
loop_
_entity_poly.entity_id
_entity_poly.type
_entity_poly.pdbx_seq_one_letter_code
_entity_poly.pdbx_strand_id
1 'polypeptide(L)'
;MGKWLCGLGLDYVALDEIYNRSRNFGTLAKNLANAVLKLAKDHDVVYLVDGDVKDDVSCSIILKKRPDAEIIPGISKADFYLDKAGVFGKYCAVSAYDIESADLSLPLVVYDVDSDLLASRVKLILADAFGDEIPCYKFFNGDFRKVLLYETDYGNEFDDTAAIVIKDQPLTEKKRFGFSDLHEILRVLRSENGCPWDKVQTPESIRKNTLEETYE
;
A
#
# COMPACT_ATOMS: atom_id res chain seq x y z
N MET A 1 9.49 -20.34 -1.12
CA MET A 1 9.08 -20.96 -2.43
C MET A 1 9.91 -22.18 -2.79
N GLY A 2 11.25 -22.12 -2.88
CA GLY A 2 12.10 -23.24 -3.33
C GLY A 2 11.90 -24.57 -2.59
N LYS A 3 11.80 -24.57 -1.25
CA LYS A 3 11.54 -25.79 -0.46
C LYS A 3 10.22 -26.47 -0.82
N TRP A 4 9.19 -25.69 -1.17
CA TRP A 4 7.89 -26.21 -1.57
C TRP A 4 7.95 -26.88 -2.94
N LEU A 5 8.65 -26.26 -3.92
CA LEU A 5 8.87 -26.84 -5.25
C LEU A 5 9.64 -28.16 -5.18
N CYS A 6 10.69 -28.22 -4.36
CA CYS A 6 11.42 -29.48 -4.11
C CYS A 6 10.50 -30.57 -3.55
N GLY A 7 9.58 -30.22 -2.66
CA GLY A 7 8.59 -31.14 -2.10
C GLY A 7 7.61 -31.71 -3.13
N LEU A 8 7.42 -31.00 -4.25
CA LEU A 8 6.59 -31.45 -5.38
C LEU A 8 7.39 -32.22 -6.45
N GLY A 9 8.70 -32.39 -6.26
CA GLY A 9 9.57 -33.06 -7.22
C GLY A 9 9.79 -32.27 -8.54
N LEU A 10 9.62 -30.95 -8.48
CA LEU A 10 9.83 -30.07 -9.64
C LEU A 10 11.25 -29.52 -9.66
N ASP A 11 11.88 -29.60 -10.82
CA ASP A 11 13.16 -28.92 -11.08
C ASP A 11 12.89 -27.43 -11.31
N TYR A 12 13.71 -26.57 -10.69
CA TYR A 12 13.59 -25.13 -10.83
C TYR A 12 14.94 -24.42 -10.82
N VAL A 13 15.00 -23.26 -11.40
CA VAL A 13 16.16 -22.36 -11.36
C VAL A 13 15.87 -21.26 -10.32
N ALA A 14 16.64 -21.27 -9.22
CA ALA A 14 16.55 -20.21 -8.23
C ALA A 14 17.21 -18.93 -8.72
N LEU A 15 16.57 -17.79 -8.49
CA LEU A 15 17.07 -16.47 -8.88
C LEU A 15 17.65 -15.69 -7.69
N ASP A 16 17.86 -16.35 -6.53
CA ASP A 16 18.35 -15.75 -5.29
C ASP A 16 19.68 -14.99 -5.44
N GLU A 17 20.57 -15.46 -6.32
CA GLU A 17 21.83 -14.76 -6.60
C GLU A 17 21.60 -13.35 -7.19
N ILE A 18 20.52 -13.16 -7.94
CA ILE A 18 20.17 -11.85 -8.52
C ILE A 18 19.73 -10.90 -7.44
N TYR A 19 18.96 -11.40 -6.46
CA TYR A 19 18.59 -10.64 -5.27
C TYR A 19 19.82 -10.16 -4.51
N ASN A 20 20.74 -11.06 -4.21
CA ASN A 20 21.95 -10.77 -3.44
C ASN A 20 22.92 -9.79 -4.14
N ARG A 21 22.91 -9.73 -5.47
CA ARG A 21 23.80 -8.86 -6.26
C ARG A 21 23.19 -7.52 -6.64
N SER A 22 21.88 -7.36 -6.48
CA SER A 22 21.18 -6.15 -6.90
C SER A 22 21.26 -5.06 -5.81
N ARG A 23 21.64 -3.85 -6.22
CA ARG A 23 21.88 -2.73 -5.29
C ARG A 23 20.62 -1.98 -4.90
N ASN A 24 19.56 -2.10 -5.68
CA ASN A 24 18.28 -1.46 -5.44
C ASN A 24 17.15 -2.19 -6.19
N PHE A 25 15.92 -1.94 -5.78
CA PHE A 25 14.73 -2.62 -6.25
C PHE A 25 14.50 -2.49 -7.77
N GLY A 26 14.69 -1.29 -8.34
CA GLY A 26 14.53 -1.07 -9.79
C GLY A 26 15.56 -1.82 -10.65
N THR A 27 16.79 -1.99 -10.13
CA THR A 27 17.83 -2.80 -10.79
C THR A 27 17.51 -4.28 -10.63
N LEU A 28 17.03 -4.72 -9.47
CA LEU A 28 16.60 -6.08 -9.22
C LEU A 28 15.52 -6.52 -10.21
N ALA A 29 14.43 -5.77 -10.34
CA ALA A 29 13.34 -6.09 -11.25
C ALA A 29 13.80 -6.24 -12.71
N LYS A 30 14.69 -5.34 -13.17
CA LYS A 30 15.28 -5.43 -14.52
C LYS A 30 16.16 -6.68 -14.69
N ASN A 31 16.96 -7.00 -13.69
CA ASN A 31 17.86 -8.16 -13.74
C ASN A 31 17.06 -9.48 -13.75
N LEU A 32 16.03 -9.57 -12.91
CA LEU A 32 15.10 -10.71 -12.88
C LEU A 32 14.41 -10.88 -14.25
N ALA A 33 13.79 -9.82 -14.75
CA ALA A 33 13.13 -9.86 -16.05
C ALA A 33 14.09 -10.29 -17.19
N ASN A 34 15.32 -9.78 -17.21
CA ASN A 34 16.31 -10.15 -18.23
C ASN A 34 16.75 -11.60 -18.09
N ALA A 35 16.89 -12.13 -16.86
CA ALA A 35 17.25 -13.54 -16.64
C ALA A 35 16.14 -14.46 -17.15
N VAL A 36 14.88 -14.18 -16.80
CA VAL A 36 13.72 -14.95 -17.28
C VAL A 36 13.61 -14.90 -18.81
N LEU A 37 13.71 -13.72 -19.41
CA LEU A 37 13.64 -13.55 -20.86
C LEU A 37 14.80 -14.20 -21.60
N LYS A 38 15.97 -14.35 -20.96
CA LYS A 38 17.10 -15.08 -21.52
C LYS A 38 16.80 -16.58 -21.56
N LEU A 39 16.28 -17.14 -20.48
CA LEU A 39 15.88 -18.55 -20.41
C LEU A 39 14.77 -18.87 -21.41
N ALA A 40 13.81 -17.97 -21.56
CA ALA A 40 12.66 -18.13 -22.46
C ALA A 40 13.02 -18.06 -23.96
N LYS A 41 14.30 -17.88 -24.33
CA LYS A 41 14.73 -17.99 -25.73
C LYS A 41 14.84 -19.44 -26.19
N ASP A 42 15.25 -20.32 -25.28
CA ASP A 42 15.62 -21.68 -25.58
C ASP A 42 14.74 -22.71 -24.87
N HIS A 43 13.88 -22.27 -23.97
CA HIS A 43 13.02 -23.12 -23.13
C HIS A 43 11.62 -22.55 -22.96
N ASP A 44 10.65 -23.43 -22.69
CA ASP A 44 9.37 -23.06 -22.12
C ASP A 44 9.59 -22.78 -20.63
N VAL A 45 9.27 -21.55 -20.19
CA VAL A 45 9.57 -21.07 -18.84
C VAL A 45 8.29 -20.70 -18.12
N VAL A 46 8.11 -21.22 -16.91
CA VAL A 46 7.12 -20.73 -15.95
C VAL A 46 7.86 -19.89 -14.91
N TYR A 47 7.53 -18.61 -14.85
CA TYR A 47 8.09 -17.69 -13.85
C TYR A 47 7.13 -17.56 -12.68
N LEU A 48 7.55 -18.03 -11.51
CA LEU A 48 6.78 -17.97 -10.27
C LEU A 48 7.17 -16.74 -9.47
N VAL A 49 6.18 -15.98 -9.08
CA VAL A 49 6.31 -14.80 -8.21
C VAL A 49 5.49 -14.98 -6.94
N ASP A 50 5.80 -14.23 -5.92
CA ASP A 50 5.03 -14.19 -4.68
C ASP A 50 3.87 -13.21 -4.81
N GLY A 51 2.65 -13.67 -4.55
CA GLY A 51 1.44 -12.87 -4.72
C GLY A 51 0.80 -12.95 -6.11
N ASP A 52 0.41 -11.86 -6.67
CA ASP A 52 -0.11 -11.71 -8.04
C ASP A 52 0.96 -11.12 -8.97
N VAL A 53 0.81 -11.35 -10.25
CA VAL A 53 1.68 -10.76 -11.31
C VAL A 53 1.79 -9.23 -11.20
N LYS A 54 0.77 -8.57 -10.68
CA LYS A 54 0.73 -7.11 -10.48
C LYS A 54 1.62 -6.65 -9.32
N ASP A 55 1.89 -7.52 -8.37
CA ASP A 55 2.71 -7.21 -7.20
C ASP A 55 4.22 -7.22 -7.51
N ASP A 56 4.62 -7.78 -8.68
CA ASP A 56 6.02 -7.89 -9.08
C ASP A 56 6.34 -7.03 -10.31
N VAL A 57 7.20 -6.02 -10.10
CA VAL A 57 7.63 -5.09 -11.15
C VAL A 57 8.35 -5.80 -12.30
N SER A 58 9.06 -6.91 -12.03
CA SER A 58 9.76 -7.67 -13.08
C SER A 58 8.77 -8.28 -14.07
N CYS A 59 7.60 -8.70 -13.62
CA CYS A 59 6.52 -9.20 -14.47
C CYS A 59 6.04 -8.12 -15.46
N SER A 60 5.89 -6.88 -15.01
CA SER A 60 5.50 -5.76 -15.87
C SER A 60 6.51 -5.51 -17.00
N ILE A 61 7.80 -5.70 -16.71
CA ILE A 61 8.89 -5.58 -17.69
C ILE A 61 8.85 -6.73 -18.69
N ILE A 62 8.60 -7.96 -18.22
CA ILE A 62 8.48 -9.15 -19.08
C ILE A 62 7.30 -8.98 -20.03
N LEU A 63 6.12 -8.62 -19.53
CA LEU A 63 4.90 -8.46 -20.33
C LEU A 63 5.00 -7.37 -21.39
N LYS A 64 5.74 -6.29 -21.12
CA LYS A 64 6.06 -5.28 -22.15
C LYS A 64 6.88 -5.82 -23.32
N LYS A 65 7.75 -6.82 -23.07
CA LYS A 65 8.62 -7.43 -24.09
C LYS A 65 8.01 -8.70 -24.68
N ARG A 66 7.14 -9.36 -23.96
CA ARG A 66 6.42 -10.59 -24.33
C ARG A 66 4.95 -10.46 -23.99
N PRO A 67 4.19 -9.66 -24.77
CA PRO A 67 2.75 -9.47 -24.54
C PRO A 67 1.93 -10.75 -24.81
N ASP A 68 2.53 -11.73 -25.43
CA ASP A 68 2.01 -13.07 -25.70
C ASP A 68 2.16 -14.05 -24.51
N ALA A 69 2.83 -13.65 -23.45
CA ALA A 69 3.01 -14.52 -22.28
C ALA A 69 1.66 -14.74 -21.57
N GLU A 70 1.38 -16.00 -21.23
CA GLU A 70 0.20 -16.37 -20.46
C GLU A 70 0.34 -15.93 -19.00
N ILE A 71 -0.72 -15.35 -18.46
CA ILE A 71 -0.79 -14.91 -17.06
C ILE A 71 -1.69 -15.86 -16.30
N ILE A 72 -1.14 -16.50 -15.27
CA ILE A 72 -1.91 -17.26 -14.28
C ILE A 72 -2.07 -16.35 -13.05
N PRO A 73 -3.28 -15.83 -12.74
CA PRO A 73 -3.47 -14.91 -11.64
C PRO A 73 -3.25 -15.59 -10.28
N GLY A 74 -2.68 -14.86 -9.35
CA GLY A 74 -2.51 -15.24 -7.97
C GLY A 74 -3.41 -14.42 -7.03
N ILE A 75 -3.20 -14.54 -5.73
CA ILE A 75 -3.78 -13.67 -4.73
C ILE A 75 -2.80 -12.52 -4.49
N SER A 76 -3.25 -11.27 -4.71
CA SER A 76 -2.42 -10.11 -4.46
C SER A 76 -1.99 -10.02 -2.99
N LYS A 77 -0.76 -9.58 -2.74
CA LYS A 77 -0.27 -9.28 -1.38
C LYS A 77 -1.21 -8.29 -0.69
N ALA A 78 -1.65 -7.26 -1.41
CA ALA A 78 -2.57 -6.27 -0.88
C ALA A 78 -3.90 -6.89 -0.44
N ASP A 79 -4.52 -7.71 -1.29
CA ASP A 79 -5.78 -8.40 -0.96
C ASP A 79 -5.63 -9.29 0.26
N PHE A 80 -4.52 -10.03 0.36
CA PHE A 80 -4.24 -10.86 1.53
C PHE A 80 -4.20 -10.06 2.83
N TYR A 81 -3.49 -8.91 2.86
CA TYR A 81 -3.39 -8.08 4.05
C TYR A 81 -4.71 -7.38 4.39
N LEU A 82 -5.44 -6.92 3.39
CA LEU A 82 -6.73 -6.25 3.56
C LEU A 82 -7.79 -7.20 4.10
N ASP A 83 -7.86 -8.42 3.56
CA ASP A 83 -8.78 -9.45 4.07
C ASP A 83 -8.51 -9.77 5.54
N LYS A 84 -7.24 -9.95 5.91
CA LYS A 84 -6.84 -10.19 7.30
C LYS A 84 -7.19 -9.01 8.22
N ALA A 85 -7.02 -7.80 7.73
CA ALA A 85 -7.40 -6.60 8.47
C ALA A 85 -8.92 -6.34 8.46
N GLY A 86 -9.71 -7.01 7.61
CA GLY A 86 -11.14 -6.78 7.45
C GLY A 86 -11.45 -5.44 6.81
N VAL A 87 -10.71 -5.07 5.76
CA VAL A 87 -10.93 -3.87 4.95
C VAL A 87 -11.60 -4.28 3.65
N PHE A 88 -12.69 -3.62 3.31
CA PHE A 88 -13.47 -3.88 2.10
C PHE A 88 -13.72 -2.59 1.33
N GLY A 89 -13.90 -2.70 0.02
CA GLY A 89 -14.24 -1.57 -0.84
C GLY A 89 -13.01 -0.91 -1.46
N LYS A 90 -12.99 0.42 -1.49
CA LYS A 90 -11.88 1.16 -2.08
C LYS A 90 -10.69 1.20 -1.12
N TYR A 91 -9.50 1.04 -1.64
CA TYR A 91 -8.25 1.12 -0.90
C TYR A 91 -7.12 1.63 -1.79
N CYS A 92 -6.04 2.08 -1.17
CA CYS A 92 -4.76 2.31 -1.81
C CYS A 92 -3.77 1.24 -1.38
N ALA A 93 -3.06 0.65 -2.33
CA ALA A 93 -2.01 -0.33 -2.09
C ALA A 93 -0.71 0.17 -2.70
N VAL A 94 0.35 0.20 -1.91
CA VAL A 94 1.64 0.75 -2.34
C VAL A 94 2.79 -0.01 -1.69
N SER A 95 3.87 -0.20 -2.44
CA SER A 95 5.13 -0.66 -1.84
C SER A 95 5.71 0.43 -0.92
N ALA A 96 6.35 0.02 0.17
CA ALA A 96 7.02 0.94 1.09
C ALA A 96 8.07 1.83 0.39
N TYR A 97 8.61 1.36 -0.73
CA TYR A 97 9.56 2.13 -1.55
C TYR A 97 8.93 3.31 -2.28
N ASP A 98 7.61 3.24 -2.56
CA ASP A 98 6.86 4.25 -3.32
C ASP A 98 5.81 4.96 -2.45
N ILE A 99 5.99 4.95 -1.13
CA ILE A 99 5.03 5.47 -0.15
C ILE A 99 4.59 6.92 -0.43
N GLU A 100 5.45 7.75 -1.00
CA GLU A 100 5.10 9.14 -1.36
C GLU A 100 4.05 9.23 -2.46
N SER A 101 3.82 8.16 -3.21
CA SER A 101 2.78 8.10 -4.25
C SER A 101 1.41 7.67 -3.73
N ALA A 102 1.31 7.31 -2.44
CA ALA A 102 0.10 6.78 -1.84
C ALA A 102 -1.04 7.80 -1.80
N ASP A 103 -2.25 7.36 -2.11
CA ASP A 103 -3.47 8.13 -1.83
C ASP A 103 -3.87 7.92 -0.36
N LEU A 104 -3.48 8.86 0.49
CA LEU A 104 -3.72 8.83 1.93
C LEU A 104 -5.17 9.16 2.33
N SER A 105 -6.06 9.41 1.37
CA SER A 105 -7.49 9.62 1.62
C SER A 105 -8.29 8.31 1.70
N LEU A 106 -7.67 7.18 1.34
CA LEU A 106 -8.26 5.84 1.33
C LEU A 106 -7.65 4.95 2.43
N PRO A 107 -8.33 3.88 2.83
CA PRO A 107 -7.69 2.80 3.56
C PRO A 107 -6.43 2.36 2.83
N LEU A 108 -5.34 2.19 3.55
CA LEU A 108 -4.01 2.04 2.97
C LEU A 108 -3.38 0.71 3.37
N VAL A 109 -2.80 0.00 2.42
CA VAL A 109 -1.85 -1.07 2.68
C VAL A 109 -0.48 -0.68 2.13
N VAL A 110 0.54 -0.73 3.00
CA VAL A 110 1.95 -0.54 2.64
C VAL A 110 2.64 -1.88 2.82
N TYR A 111 3.11 -2.48 1.75
CA TYR A 111 3.79 -3.78 1.75
C TYR A 111 5.29 -3.62 1.42
N ASP A 112 6.07 -4.71 1.50
CA ASP A 112 7.53 -4.73 1.33
C ASP A 112 8.27 -3.81 2.33
N VAL A 113 7.86 -3.83 3.59
CA VAL A 113 8.55 -3.08 4.67
C VAL A 113 9.76 -3.89 5.14
N ASP A 114 10.80 -3.99 4.31
CA ASP A 114 11.89 -4.96 4.44
C ASP A 114 13.07 -4.56 5.34
N SER A 115 13.03 -3.36 5.89
CA SER A 115 14.08 -2.86 6.79
C SER A 115 13.55 -1.86 7.82
N ASP A 116 14.27 -1.72 8.92
CA ASP A 116 13.99 -0.76 9.98
C ASP A 116 14.01 0.69 9.48
N LEU A 117 14.98 1.02 8.63
CA LEU A 117 15.09 2.35 8.02
C LEU A 117 13.87 2.67 7.15
N LEU A 118 13.42 1.70 6.36
CA LEU A 118 12.25 1.87 5.51
C LEU A 118 10.97 1.95 6.34
N ALA A 119 10.85 1.13 7.38
CA ALA A 119 9.74 1.18 8.34
C ALA A 119 9.65 2.55 9.02
N SER A 120 10.79 3.11 9.48
CA SER A 120 10.85 4.44 10.07
C SER A 120 10.44 5.54 9.07
N ARG A 121 10.90 5.46 7.81
CA ARG A 121 10.48 6.39 6.75
C ARG A 121 8.98 6.33 6.49
N VAL A 122 8.42 5.14 6.33
CA VAL A 122 6.98 4.93 6.14
C VAL A 122 6.21 5.49 7.33
N LYS A 123 6.62 5.15 8.56
CA LYS A 123 6.00 5.67 9.78
C LYS A 123 5.96 7.19 9.81
N LEU A 124 7.07 7.88 9.49
CA LEU A 124 7.11 9.34 9.52
C LEU A 124 6.15 9.99 8.52
N ILE A 125 6.07 9.47 7.30
CA ILE A 125 5.14 9.95 6.27
C ILE A 125 3.68 9.73 6.71
N LEU A 126 3.37 8.55 7.22
CA LEU A 126 2.02 8.21 7.70
C LEU A 126 1.64 9.01 8.96
N ALA A 127 2.58 9.22 9.88
CA ALA A 127 2.36 10.02 11.08
C ALA A 127 2.10 11.50 10.77
N ASP A 128 2.73 12.02 9.72
CA ASP A 128 2.43 13.37 9.24
C ASP A 128 0.99 13.50 8.72
N ALA A 129 0.50 12.48 8.02
CA ALA A 129 -0.85 12.47 7.44
C ALA A 129 -1.95 12.12 8.45
N PHE A 130 -1.72 11.15 9.31
CA PHE A 130 -2.76 10.56 10.16
C PHE A 130 -2.58 10.87 11.65
N GLY A 131 -1.39 11.26 12.08
CA GLY A 131 -0.98 11.27 13.49
C GLY A 131 -0.35 9.95 13.90
N ASP A 132 0.49 9.96 14.89
CA ASP A 132 1.32 8.84 15.35
C ASP A 132 0.61 7.86 16.29
N GLU A 133 -0.49 8.28 16.92
CA GLU A 133 -1.28 7.47 17.86
C GLU A 133 -2.46 6.73 17.20
N ILE A 134 -2.54 6.67 15.86
CA ILE A 134 -3.62 5.95 15.22
C ILE A 134 -3.42 4.43 15.30
N PRO A 135 -4.49 3.66 15.44
CA PRO A 135 -4.41 2.21 15.36
C PRO A 135 -4.20 1.75 13.92
N CYS A 136 -3.24 0.85 13.73
CA CYS A 136 -2.98 0.18 12.48
C CYS A 136 -2.72 -1.32 12.71
N TYR A 137 -2.58 -2.08 11.63
CA TYR A 137 -2.20 -3.48 11.69
C TYR A 137 -0.78 -3.64 11.15
N LYS A 138 0.10 -4.29 11.91
CA LYS A 138 1.43 -4.71 11.47
C LYS A 138 1.41 -6.19 11.17
N PHE A 139 1.89 -6.55 9.99
CA PHE A 139 2.04 -7.92 9.51
C PHE A 139 3.52 -8.27 9.44
N PHE A 140 3.84 -9.51 9.77
CA PHE A 140 5.18 -10.06 9.64
C PHE A 140 5.14 -11.58 9.70
N ASN A 141 5.74 -12.26 8.74
CA ASN A 141 5.89 -13.73 8.69
C ASN A 141 4.59 -14.51 8.93
N GLY A 142 3.48 -14.02 8.38
CA GLY A 142 2.15 -14.65 8.49
C GLY A 142 1.35 -14.28 9.75
N ASP A 143 1.98 -13.69 10.75
CA ASP A 143 1.31 -13.14 11.92
C ASP A 143 0.87 -11.70 11.69
N PHE A 144 -0.20 -11.28 12.38
CA PHE A 144 -0.60 -9.88 12.39
C PHE A 144 -1.10 -9.45 13.76
N ARG A 145 -0.87 -8.18 14.07
CA ARG A 145 -1.33 -7.58 15.32
C ARG A 145 -1.74 -6.13 15.14
N LYS A 146 -2.65 -5.69 15.98
CA LYS A 146 -3.02 -4.28 16.09
C LYS A 146 -1.97 -3.57 16.92
N VAL A 147 -1.43 -2.47 16.41
CA VAL A 147 -0.43 -1.62 17.06
C VAL A 147 -0.80 -0.15 16.85
N LEU A 148 -0.17 0.76 17.56
CA LEU A 148 -0.21 2.19 17.23
C LEU A 148 0.84 2.50 16.16
N LEU A 149 0.59 3.52 15.34
CA LEU A 149 1.45 3.83 14.21
C LEU A 149 2.91 4.10 14.62
N TYR A 150 3.12 4.77 15.76
CA TYR A 150 4.47 5.02 16.28
C TYR A 150 5.25 3.75 16.67
N GLU A 151 4.56 2.61 16.84
CA GLU A 151 5.18 1.33 17.20
C GLU A 151 5.58 0.51 15.96
N THR A 152 5.22 0.93 14.76
CA THR A 152 5.38 0.12 13.54
C THR A 152 6.83 -0.16 13.18
N ASP A 153 7.77 0.69 13.58
CA ASP A 153 9.21 0.52 13.38
C ASP A 153 9.93 -0.09 14.59
N TYR A 154 9.19 -0.57 15.61
CA TYR A 154 9.79 -1.24 16.75
C TYR A 154 10.11 -2.70 16.42
N GLY A 155 11.25 -3.17 16.98
CA GLY A 155 11.71 -4.54 16.85
C GLY A 155 12.49 -4.81 15.55
N ASN A 156 12.70 -6.09 15.25
CA ASN A 156 13.45 -6.56 14.07
C ASN A 156 12.53 -7.38 13.13
N GLU A 157 11.27 -6.96 13.02
CA GLU A 157 10.24 -7.66 12.24
C GLU A 157 10.05 -6.99 10.89
N PHE A 158 11.09 -7.07 10.04
CA PHE A 158 11.14 -6.43 8.73
C PHE A 158 11.72 -7.41 7.72
N ASP A 159 10.92 -7.74 6.71
CA ASP A 159 11.30 -8.50 5.51
C ASP A 159 10.26 -8.25 4.40
N ASP A 160 10.34 -9.00 3.32
CA ASP A 160 9.40 -8.92 2.20
C ASP A 160 7.96 -9.37 2.53
N THR A 161 7.74 -9.94 3.73
CA THR A 161 6.40 -10.29 4.24
C THR A 161 5.82 -9.21 5.16
N ALA A 162 6.62 -8.21 5.54
CA ALA A 162 6.16 -7.18 6.45
C ALA A 162 5.30 -6.14 5.73
N ALA A 163 4.17 -5.81 6.37
CA ALA A 163 3.24 -4.81 5.85
C ALA A 163 2.55 -4.04 6.98
N ILE A 164 2.07 -2.85 6.64
CA ILE A 164 1.28 -1.98 7.52
C ILE A 164 -0.06 -1.72 6.84
N VAL A 165 -1.17 -1.93 7.57
CA VAL A 165 -2.51 -1.59 7.09
C VAL A 165 -3.14 -0.55 7.99
N ILE A 166 -3.57 0.57 7.40
CA ILE A 166 -4.36 1.61 8.05
C ILE A 166 -5.76 1.53 7.49
N LYS A 167 -6.74 1.35 8.37
CA LYS A 167 -8.16 1.39 8.01
C LYS A 167 -8.65 2.81 7.80
N ASP A 168 -9.80 2.93 7.14
CA ASP A 168 -10.54 4.17 7.11
C ASP A 168 -10.84 4.64 8.54
N GLN A 169 -10.64 5.93 8.75
CA GLN A 169 -10.90 6.56 10.04
C GLN A 169 -12.16 7.42 9.93
N PRO A 170 -13.18 7.14 10.76
CA PRO A 170 -14.33 8.03 10.85
C PRO A 170 -13.88 9.46 11.15
N LEU A 171 -14.52 10.46 10.56
CA LEU A 171 -14.19 11.88 10.79
C LEU A 171 -14.12 12.24 12.27
N THR A 172 -14.92 11.58 13.11
CA THR A 172 -14.95 11.79 14.56
C THR A 172 -13.73 11.26 15.31
N GLU A 173 -12.96 10.37 14.70
CA GLU A 173 -11.77 9.73 15.27
C GLU A 173 -10.46 10.26 14.67
N LYS A 174 -10.55 11.00 13.56
CA LYS A 174 -9.38 11.59 12.91
C LYS A 174 -8.67 12.58 13.84
N LYS A 175 -7.35 12.51 13.84
CA LYS A 175 -6.48 13.45 14.57
C LYS A 175 -5.97 14.58 13.67
N ARG A 176 -5.93 14.35 12.36
CA ARG A 176 -5.53 15.33 11.36
C ARG A 176 -6.52 15.36 10.22
N PHE A 177 -6.79 16.56 9.72
CA PHE A 177 -7.80 16.82 8.70
C PHE A 177 -7.15 17.46 7.48
N GLY A 178 -7.46 16.94 6.30
CA GLY A 178 -7.09 17.51 5.02
C GLY A 178 -8.27 18.25 4.38
N PHE A 179 -8.05 18.76 3.16
CA PHE A 179 -9.09 19.49 2.41
C PHE A 179 -10.30 18.62 2.07
N SER A 180 -10.07 17.35 1.74
CA SER A 180 -11.15 16.39 1.48
C SER A 180 -12.04 16.14 2.70
N ASP A 181 -11.45 16.13 3.89
CA ASP A 181 -12.20 15.99 5.15
C ASP A 181 -13.06 17.22 5.42
N LEU A 182 -12.53 18.43 5.18
CA LEU A 182 -13.31 19.67 5.29
C LEU A 182 -14.52 19.62 4.35
N HIS A 183 -14.32 19.23 3.10
CA HIS A 183 -15.41 19.08 2.13
C HIS A 183 -16.46 18.07 2.61
N GLU A 184 -16.04 16.94 3.14
CA GLU A 184 -16.96 15.92 3.67
C GLU A 184 -17.71 16.40 4.91
N ILE A 185 -17.03 17.11 5.83
CA ILE A 185 -17.69 17.73 7.00
C ILE A 185 -18.78 18.69 6.55
N LEU A 186 -18.50 19.58 5.59
CA LEU A 186 -19.49 20.50 5.06
C LEU A 186 -20.65 19.76 4.37
N ARG A 187 -20.36 18.66 3.65
CA ARG A 187 -21.38 17.82 3.04
C ARG A 187 -22.31 17.20 4.10
N VAL A 188 -21.74 16.69 5.19
CA VAL A 188 -22.50 16.11 6.31
C VAL A 188 -23.35 17.18 7.01
N LEU A 189 -22.77 18.34 7.30
CA LEU A 189 -23.50 19.46 7.93
C LEU A 189 -24.68 19.95 7.07
N ARG A 190 -24.54 19.91 5.75
CA ARG A 190 -25.60 20.31 4.80
C ARG A 190 -26.56 19.19 4.39
N SER A 191 -26.37 17.97 4.92
CA SER A 191 -27.24 16.82 4.64
C SER A 191 -28.61 16.95 5.29
N GLU A 192 -29.54 16.07 4.96
CA GLU A 192 -30.91 16.07 5.47
C GLU A 192 -30.97 16.06 6.99
N ASN A 193 -30.11 15.28 7.63
CA ASN A 193 -30.00 15.15 9.09
C ASN A 193 -28.86 16.01 9.68
N GLY A 194 -28.31 16.94 8.90
CA GLY A 194 -27.21 17.80 9.32
C GLY A 194 -27.66 19.04 10.10
N CYS A 195 -26.77 20.02 10.21
CA CYS A 195 -27.01 21.25 10.94
C CYS A 195 -28.12 22.10 10.26
N PRO A 196 -29.22 22.47 10.97
CA PRO A 196 -30.28 23.29 10.41
C PRO A 196 -29.80 24.63 9.88
N TRP A 197 -28.78 25.22 10.50
CA TRP A 197 -28.22 26.50 10.09
C TRP A 197 -27.43 26.38 8.78
N ASP A 198 -26.56 25.38 8.67
CA ASP A 198 -25.74 25.17 7.48
C ASP A 198 -26.55 24.77 6.25
N LYS A 199 -27.65 24.05 6.45
CA LYS A 199 -28.54 23.60 5.35
C LYS A 199 -29.14 24.75 4.56
N VAL A 200 -29.49 25.86 5.21
CA VAL A 200 -30.16 26.99 4.59
C VAL A 200 -29.21 28.04 4.04
N GLN A 201 -27.89 27.90 4.28
CA GLN A 201 -26.91 28.86 3.78
C GLN A 201 -26.74 28.78 2.27
N THR A 202 -26.63 29.94 1.64
CA THR A 202 -26.27 30.15 0.25
C THR A 202 -24.98 30.95 0.19
N PRO A 203 -24.28 30.97 -0.97
CA PRO A 203 -23.14 31.87 -1.14
C PRO A 203 -23.44 33.32 -0.84
N GLU A 204 -24.65 33.79 -1.13
CA GLU A 204 -25.10 35.14 -0.86
C GLU A 204 -25.28 35.39 0.62
N SER A 205 -25.90 34.43 1.36
CA SER A 205 -26.21 34.63 2.81
C SER A 205 -24.92 34.64 3.65
N ILE A 206 -23.90 33.90 3.29
CA ILE A 206 -22.64 33.84 4.06
C ILE A 206 -21.60 34.89 3.63
N ARG A 207 -21.85 35.62 2.51
CA ARG A 207 -20.87 36.59 1.96
C ARG A 207 -20.44 37.63 2.99
N LYS A 208 -21.41 38.15 3.75
CA LYS A 208 -21.13 39.18 4.74
C LYS A 208 -20.16 38.66 5.81
N ASN A 209 -20.45 37.50 6.38
CA ASN A 209 -19.61 36.88 7.40
C ASN A 209 -18.21 36.56 6.84
N THR A 210 -18.13 36.03 5.61
CA THR A 210 -16.85 35.76 4.97
C THR A 210 -15.97 37.01 4.78
N LEU A 211 -16.61 38.16 4.46
CA LEU A 211 -15.88 39.43 4.36
C LEU A 211 -15.41 39.92 5.73
N GLU A 212 -16.24 39.81 6.76
CA GLU A 212 -15.89 40.17 8.13
C GLU A 212 -14.67 39.36 8.61
N GLU A 213 -14.74 38.02 8.51
CA GLU A 213 -13.62 37.12 8.86
C GLU A 213 -12.32 37.37 8.05
N THR A 214 -12.45 37.90 6.83
CA THR A 214 -11.26 38.20 6.00
C THR A 214 -10.56 39.50 6.48
N TYR A 215 -11.28 40.41 7.13
CA TYR A 215 -10.73 41.64 7.65
C TYR A 215 -10.25 41.59 9.11
N GLU A 216 -10.57 40.53 9.84
CA GLU A 216 -10.04 40.21 11.18
C GLU A 216 -8.71 39.47 11.11
#